data_1450dcee8e6c727e96578917acd1d883
#
_entry.id   1450dcee8e6c727e96578917acd1d883
#
_cell.length_a   1.000
_cell.length_b   1.000
_cell.length_c   1.000
_cell.angle_alpha   90.00
_cell.angle_beta   90.00
_cell.angle_gamma   90.00
#
_symmetry.space_group_name_H-M   'P 1'
#
loop_
_entity.id
_entity.type
_entity.pdbx_description
1 polymer ?
#
loop_
_entity_poly.entity_id
_entity_poly.type
_entity_poly.pdbx_seq_one_letter_code
_entity_poly.pdbx_strand_id
1 'polypeptide(L)'
;MRIIVGIGGGIAAYKAAMLLRLFGKAGHEVIAMPTNTALEFVGKPTLEALSGNPVHTSVFEQVPQVNHVRQAELADAVVIAPATADLLARLASGRADDLLSATVLTTHAPVILAPAMHTQMWEHPATRENVRILRGYGYHLIEPAVGRLTGPDSGVGRLPEPEDIFEAAQRVIAEFPKGKEHPSQTPGYAPTHPVHAGSAEDFVSSSVPSTESEPAILAGKRIVITAGGTREALDPVRFLGNRSTGKQGVALAQAARDMGASVHLIGANLEVPAPDGVELTRVVSAADLQRAVLKSISGADALVMSAAVADFRPADYAEYKIKKTADPDDNPVIRLVRNPDILREVVQRRQQLGGGPRLIVGFAAETGSPGKTPLELGREKLTRKGCDFLAVNTVGISQGFGIDENTVTLISSLTDEAPVFSGSKGEVSRGILTTLAAYL
;
A
#
# COMPACT_ATOMS: atom_id res chain seq x y z
N MET A 1 0.05 25.15 -23.46
CA MET A 1 -0.82 24.15 -22.87
C MET A 1 -0.11 23.54 -21.70
N ARG A 2 -0.81 23.04 -20.71
CA ARG A 2 -0.26 22.38 -19.53
C ARG A 2 -0.38 20.86 -19.67
N ILE A 3 0.74 20.20 -19.81
CA ILE A 3 0.82 18.76 -20.04
C ILE A 3 1.35 18.06 -18.78
N ILE A 4 0.57 17.14 -18.23
CA ILE A 4 1.06 16.26 -17.16
C ILE A 4 1.72 15.05 -17.81
N VAL A 5 2.98 14.80 -17.47
CA VAL A 5 3.70 13.59 -17.86
C VAL A 5 3.75 12.66 -16.66
N GLY A 6 2.86 11.68 -16.65
CA GLY A 6 2.83 10.59 -15.68
C GLY A 6 3.92 9.57 -15.96
N ILE A 7 4.60 9.08 -14.91
CA ILE A 7 5.73 8.16 -15.08
C ILE A 7 5.54 6.94 -14.18
N GLY A 8 5.26 5.78 -14.79
CA GLY A 8 5.17 4.50 -14.08
C GLY A 8 6.55 3.92 -13.74
N GLY A 9 6.60 3.12 -12.67
CA GLY A 9 7.82 2.48 -12.18
C GLY A 9 8.27 1.30 -13.05
N GLY A 10 9.22 1.52 -13.92
CA GLY A 10 9.84 0.50 -14.76
C GLY A 10 11.13 1.01 -15.40
N ILE A 11 11.96 0.08 -15.92
CA ILE A 11 13.25 0.43 -16.51
C ILE A 11 13.12 1.47 -17.64
N ALA A 12 12.01 1.49 -18.37
CA ALA A 12 11.76 2.45 -19.44
C ALA A 12 11.47 3.88 -18.94
N ALA A 13 11.37 4.12 -17.62
CA ALA A 13 11.12 5.44 -17.05
C ALA A 13 12.17 6.49 -17.44
N TYR A 14 13.43 6.07 -17.75
CA TYR A 14 14.47 7.00 -18.22
C TYR A 14 14.07 7.74 -19.51
N LYS A 15 13.22 7.13 -20.36
CA LYS A 15 12.74 7.75 -21.60
C LYS A 15 11.79 8.94 -21.32
N ALA A 16 11.14 8.96 -20.15
CA ALA A 16 10.30 10.09 -19.75
C ALA A 16 11.08 11.41 -19.70
N ALA A 17 12.36 11.37 -19.34
CA ALA A 17 13.23 12.55 -19.37
C ALA A 17 13.30 13.21 -20.75
N MET A 18 13.37 12.39 -21.82
CA MET A 18 13.35 12.90 -23.20
C MET A 18 11.97 13.45 -23.56
N LEU A 19 10.90 12.77 -23.14
CA LEU A 19 9.53 13.20 -23.41
C LEU A 19 9.22 14.55 -22.74
N LEU A 20 9.65 14.77 -21.49
CA LEU A 20 9.56 16.07 -20.81
C LEU A 20 10.24 17.19 -21.63
N ARG A 21 11.44 16.91 -22.17
CA ARG A 21 12.16 17.88 -23.02
C ARG A 21 11.45 18.17 -24.33
N LEU A 22 10.83 17.17 -24.97
CA LEU A 22 10.09 17.37 -26.22
C LEU A 22 8.88 18.29 -26.01
N PHE A 23 8.07 18.04 -25.00
CA PHE A 23 6.94 18.91 -24.66
C PHE A 23 7.40 20.32 -24.25
N GLY A 24 8.46 20.45 -23.46
CA GLY A 24 9.02 21.75 -23.08
C GLY A 24 9.55 22.54 -24.28
N LYS A 25 10.27 21.89 -25.22
CA LYS A 25 10.72 22.51 -26.46
C LYS A 25 9.58 22.96 -27.39
N ALA A 26 8.45 22.26 -27.36
CA ALA A 26 7.24 22.64 -28.08
C ALA A 26 6.46 23.80 -27.42
N GLY A 27 6.99 24.36 -26.33
CA GLY A 27 6.39 25.52 -25.64
C GLY A 27 5.26 25.18 -24.68
N HIS A 28 5.15 23.91 -24.25
CA HIS A 28 4.18 23.51 -23.25
C HIS A 28 4.74 23.71 -21.83
N GLU A 29 3.88 24.06 -20.89
CA GLU A 29 4.16 23.90 -19.45
C GLU A 29 4.07 22.42 -19.11
N VAL A 30 5.12 21.85 -18.55
CA VAL A 30 5.21 20.40 -18.30
C VAL A 30 5.28 20.12 -16.82
N ILE A 31 4.41 19.26 -16.35
CA ILE A 31 4.38 18.80 -14.96
C ILE A 31 4.79 17.31 -14.93
N ALA A 32 5.93 17.00 -14.34
CA ALA A 32 6.34 15.61 -14.14
C ALA A 32 5.62 15.03 -12.90
N MET A 33 4.91 13.93 -13.08
CA MET A 33 4.16 13.26 -12.02
C MET A 33 4.51 11.77 -11.97
N PRO A 34 5.65 11.42 -11.33
CA PRO A 34 6.08 10.04 -11.19
C PRO A 34 5.30 9.31 -10.10
N THR A 35 5.12 7.99 -10.26
CA THR A 35 4.80 7.12 -9.14
C THR A 35 6.01 7.01 -8.19
N ASN A 36 5.81 6.61 -6.94
CA ASN A 36 6.93 6.39 -6.01
C ASN A 36 7.94 5.38 -6.57
N THR A 37 7.46 4.32 -7.22
CA THR A 37 8.33 3.31 -7.85
C THR A 37 9.09 3.85 -9.07
N ALA A 38 8.61 4.88 -9.75
CA ALA A 38 9.33 5.51 -10.85
C ALA A 38 10.61 6.24 -10.37
N LEU A 39 10.58 6.75 -9.14
CA LEU A 39 11.73 7.44 -8.54
C LEU A 39 12.91 6.51 -8.24
N GLU A 40 12.70 5.19 -8.20
CA GLU A 40 13.78 4.20 -8.12
C GLU A 40 14.57 4.08 -9.44
N PHE A 41 13.99 4.53 -10.56
CA PHE A 41 14.63 4.48 -11.89
C PHE A 41 15.09 5.85 -12.39
N VAL A 42 14.40 6.93 -12.01
CA VAL A 42 14.72 8.30 -12.44
C VAL A 42 14.62 9.23 -11.24
N GLY A 43 15.74 9.84 -10.86
CA GLY A 43 15.81 10.71 -9.69
C GLY A 43 14.92 11.95 -9.80
N LYS A 44 14.26 12.32 -8.70
CA LYS A 44 13.43 13.53 -8.57
C LYS A 44 14.13 14.81 -9.07
N PRO A 45 15.41 15.09 -8.75
CA PRO A 45 16.10 16.28 -9.24
C PRO A 45 16.19 16.37 -10.77
N THR A 46 16.33 15.23 -11.45
CA THR A 46 16.36 15.17 -12.92
C THR A 46 15.00 15.59 -13.50
N LEU A 47 13.90 15.10 -12.92
CA LEU A 47 12.56 15.42 -13.37
C LEU A 47 12.21 16.88 -13.10
N GLU A 48 12.61 17.44 -11.96
CA GLU A 48 12.44 18.86 -11.61
C GLU A 48 13.22 19.78 -12.55
N ALA A 49 14.49 19.44 -12.83
CA ALA A 49 15.33 20.22 -13.74
C ALA A 49 14.78 20.24 -15.19
N LEU A 50 14.19 19.15 -15.65
CA LEU A 50 13.67 19.00 -17.01
C LEU A 50 12.27 19.60 -17.19
N SER A 51 11.41 19.53 -16.17
CA SER A 51 10.07 20.12 -16.20
C SER A 51 10.05 21.60 -15.80
N GLY A 52 11.07 22.06 -15.05
CA GLY A 52 11.10 23.40 -14.45
C GLY A 52 10.08 23.56 -13.31
N ASN A 53 9.49 22.49 -12.84
CA ASN A 53 8.45 22.47 -11.81
C ASN A 53 8.79 21.48 -10.68
N PRO A 54 8.32 21.73 -9.44
CA PRO A 54 8.46 20.78 -8.35
C PRO A 54 7.76 19.45 -8.68
N VAL A 55 8.37 18.35 -8.27
CA VAL A 55 7.84 17.00 -8.44
C VAL A 55 7.20 16.52 -7.14
N HIS A 56 5.95 16.10 -7.23
CA HIS A 56 5.17 15.54 -6.13
C HIS A 56 4.69 14.12 -6.49
N THR A 57 4.60 13.25 -5.50
CA THR A 57 4.12 11.85 -5.67
C THR A 57 2.91 11.55 -4.80
N SER A 58 2.70 12.32 -3.73
CA SER A 58 1.66 12.09 -2.74
C SER A 58 0.54 13.12 -2.83
N VAL A 59 -0.70 12.68 -2.67
CA VAL A 59 -1.87 13.55 -2.53
C VAL A 59 -1.82 14.40 -1.25
N PHE A 60 -0.98 14.02 -0.29
CA PHE A 60 -0.79 14.73 0.97
C PHE A 60 0.27 15.85 0.90
N GLU A 61 0.90 16.05 -0.25
CA GLU A 61 1.74 17.21 -0.50
C GLU A 61 0.87 18.39 -0.93
N GLN A 62 1.10 19.59 -0.35
CA GLN A 62 0.31 20.80 -0.61
C GLN A 62 -1.21 20.64 -0.32
N VAL A 63 -1.56 19.96 0.77
CA VAL A 63 -2.94 19.65 1.20
C VAL A 63 -3.92 20.84 1.13
N PRO A 64 -3.56 22.10 1.52
CA PRO A 64 -4.50 23.22 1.43
C PRO A 64 -4.99 23.52 0.01
N GLN A 65 -4.31 23.04 -1.03
CA GLN A 65 -4.63 23.29 -2.44
C GLN A 65 -5.34 22.13 -3.13
N VAL A 66 -5.60 21.01 -2.41
CA VAL A 66 -6.15 19.74 -2.96
C VAL A 66 -5.43 19.38 -4.25
N ASN A 67 -4.13 19.13 -4.17
CA ASN A 67 -3.17 19.13 -5.28
C ASN A 67 -3.63 18.31 -6.50
N HIS A 68 -4.21 17.10 -6.32
CA HIS A 68 -4.69 16.25 -7.41
C HIS A 68 -5.85 16.89 -8.19
N VAL A 69 -6.80 17.56 -7.52
CA VAL A 69 -7.92 18.25 -8.16
C VAL A 69 -7.40 19.44 -8.96
N ARG A 70 -6.56 20.26 -8.33
CA ARG A 70 -5.97 21.43 -9.01
C ARG A 70 -5.14 21.05 -10.24
N GLN A 71 -4.32 19.98 -10.13
CA GLN A 71 -3.53 19.52 -11.27
C GLN A 71 -4.43 18.99 -12.39
N ALA A 72 -5.49 18.26 -12.05
CA ALA A 72 -6.47 17.74 -12.99
C ALA A 72 -7.23 18.84 -13.74
N GLU A 73 -7.70 19.87 -13.03
CA GLU A 73 -8.43 21.03 -13.60
C GLU A 73 -7.57 21.87 -14.53
N LEU A 74 -6.29 22.02 -14.21
CA LEU A 74 -5.36 22.83 -15.00
C LEU A 74 -4.75 22.08 -16.18
N ALA A 75 -4.85 20.75 -16.22
CA ALA A 75 -4.28 19.95 -17.29
C ALA A 75 -5.03 20.12 -18.61
N ASP A 76 -4.28 20.30 -19.70
CA ASP A 76 -4.81 20.22 -21.06
C ASP A 76 -4.68 18.79 -21.63
N ALA A 77 -3.75 17.98 -21.10
CA ALA A 77 -3.61 16.53 -21.36
C ALA A 77 -2.80 15.84 -20.28
N VAL A 78 -3.03 14.54 -20.11
CA VAL A 78 -2.21 13.65 -19.26
C VAL A 78 -1.60 12.57 -20.15
N VAL A 79 -0.26 12.52 -20.23
CA VAL A 79 0.50 11.52 -21.00
C VAL A 79 1.28 10.64 -20.05
N ILE A 80 0.98 9.36 -20.00
CA ILE A 80 1.62 8.41 -19.09
C ILE A 80 2.60 7.52 -19.85
N ALA A 81 3.88 7.71 -19.60
CA ALA A 81 4.96 6.98 -20.25
C ALA A 81 6.15 6.77 -19.28
N PRO A 82 6.49 5.51 -18.91
CA PRO A 82 5.78 4.28 -19.26
C PRO A 82 4.49 4.08 -18.44
N ALA A 83 3.47 3.49 -19.05
CA ALA A 83 2.32 2.92 -18.35
C ALA A 83 2.60 1.42 -18.09
N THR A 84 3.00 1.09 -16.86
CA THR A 84 3.30 -0.30 -16.47
C THR A 84 2.03 -1.14 -16.30
N ALA A 85 2.14 -2.46 -16.30
CA ALA A 85 1.00 -3.36 -16.09
C ALA A 85 0.28 -3.08 -14.77
N ASP A 86 1.03 -2.79 -13.69
CA ASP A 86 0.47 -2.37 -12.39
C ASP A 86 -0.33 -1.07 -12.53
N LEU A 87 0.25 -0.05 -13.17
CA LEU A 87 -0.44 1.23 -13.32
C LEU A 87 -1.70 1.10 -14.18
N LEU A 88 -1.67 0.31 -15.26
CA LEU A 88 -2.86 0.02 -16.08
C LEU A 88 -3.95 -0.67 -15.25
N ALA A 89 -3.59 -1.64 -14.39
CA ALA A 89 -4.53 -2.32 -13.51
C ALA A 89 -5.16 -1.36 -12.49
N ARG A 90 -4.36 -0.49 -11.86
CA ARG A 90 -4.84 0.53 -10.92
C ARG A 90 -5.81 1.51 -11.56
N LEU A 91 -5.47 2.03 -12.73
CA LEU A 91 -6.33 2.94 -13.48
C LEU A 91 -7.63 2.25 -13.94
N ALA A 92 -7.56 1.00 -14.41
CA ALA A 92 -8.73 0.23 -14.85
C ALA A 92 -9.71 -0.06 -13.70
N SER A 93 -9.20 -0.21 -12.47
CA SER A 93 -10.01 -0.42 -11.26
C SER A 93 -10.40 0.86 -10.52
N GLY A 94 -10.05 2.06 -11.04
CA GLY A 94 -10.38 3.33 -10.40
C GLY A 94 -9.63 3.59 -9.10
N ARG A 95 -8.46 2.98 -8.86
CA ARG A 95 -7.64 3.26 -7.67
C ARG A 95 -6.96 4.62 -7.77
N ALA A 96 -6.99 5.35 -6.65
CA ALA A 96 -6.43 6.70 -6.52
C ALA A 96 -5.51 6.76 -5.28
N ASP A 97 -4.48 5.89 -5.25
CA ASP A 97 -3.58 5.68 -4.11
C ASP A 97 -2.27 6.50 -4.19
N ASP A 98 -2.05 7.21 -5.30
CA ASP A 98 -0.97 8.18 -5.44
C ASP A 98 -1.48 9.45 -6.16
N LEU A 99 -0.62 10.47 -6.26
CA LEU A 99 -0.99 11.75 -6.89
C LEU A 99 -1.36 11.56 -8.36
N LEU A 100 -0.65 10.70 -9.10
CA LEU A 100 -0.91 10.46 -10.52
C LEU A 100 -2.27 9.82 -10.74
N SER A 101 -2.55 8.71 -10.06
CA SER A 101 -3.82 7.98 -10.21
C SER A 101 -5.01 8.81 -9.74
N ALA A 102 -4.88 9.58 -8.65
CA ALA A 102 -5.91 10.51 -8.20
C ALA A 102 -6.17 11.63 -9.22
N THR A 103 -5.11 12.19 -9.82
CA THR A 103 -5.23 13.21 -10.88
C THR A 103 -5.90 12.65 -12.12
N VAL A 104 -5.54 11.43 -12.55
CA VAL A 104 -6.18 10.76 -13.71
C VAL A 104 -7.66 10.51 -13.47
N LEU A 105 -8.04 10.09 -12.26
CA LEU A 105 -9.45 9.84 -11.92
C LEU A 105 -10.29 11.13 -11.87
N THR A 106 -9.65 12.27 -11.64
CA THR A 106 -10.32 13.57 -11.46
C THR A 106 -10.32 14.41 -12.76
N THR A 107 -9.41 14.15 -13.71
CA THR A 107 -9.22 15.01 -14.87
C THR A 107 -10.29 14.85 -15.94
N HIS A 108 -10.63 15.97 -16.59
CA HIS A 108 -11.45 16.03 -17.81
C HIS A 108 -10.59 16.10 -19.09
N ALA A 109 -9.29 16.21 -18.94
CA ALA A 109 -8.37 16.25 -20.06
C ALA A 109 -8.16 14.84 -20.68
N PRO A 110 -7.82 14.74 -21.98
CA PRO A 110 -7.51 13.47 -22.60
C PRO A 110 -6.34 12.79 -21.91
N VAL A 111 -6.50 11.48 -21.64
CA VAL A 111 -5.48 10.64 -21.02
C VAL A 111 -4.90 9.72 -22.07
N ILE A 112 -3.58 9.82 -22.28
CA ILE A 112 -2.83 9.06 -23.26
C ILE A 112 -1.88 8.12 -22.51
N LEU A 113 -1.96 6.82 -22.79
CA LEU A 113 -1.20 5.78 -22.13
C LEU A 113 -0.22 5.14 -23.12
N ALA A 114 1.06 5.11 -22.78
CA ALA A 114 2.11 4.39 -23.52
C ALA A 114 2.57 3.18 -22.69
N PRO A 115 2.01 1.98 -22.90
CA PRO A 115 2.37 0.79 -22.15
C PRO A 115 3.80 0.35 -22.38
N ALA A 116 4.44 -0.16 -21.29
CA ALA A 116 5.76 -0.79 -21.38
C ALA A 116 5.90 -1.91 -20.35
N MET A 117 6.15 -3.13 -20.85
CA MET A 117 6.33 -4.34 -20.03
C MET A 117 6.91 -5.48 -20.87
N HIS A 118 7.26 -6.61 -20.26
CA HIS A 118 7.62 -7.82 -20.99
C HIS A 118 6.45 -8.36 -21.81
N THR A 119 6.75 -9.03 -22.94
CA THR A 119 5.74 -9.58 -23.86
C THR A 119 4.73 -10.47 -23.14
N GLN A 120 5.19 -11.34 -22.24
CA GLN A 120 4.32 -12.24 -21.48
C GLN A 120 3.33 -11.46 -20.57
N MET A 121 3.76 -10.32 -20.02
CA MET A 121 2.88 -9.45 -19.25
C MET A 121 1.88 -8.72 -20.16
N TRP A 122 2.31 -8.26 -21.33
CA TRP A 122 1.46 -7.59 -22.30
C TRP A 122 0.37 -8.52 -22.86
N GLU A 123 0.74 -9.77 -23.14
CA GLU A 123 -0.18 -10.78 -23.67
C GLU A 123 -1.06 -11.44 -22.61
N HIS A 124 -0.74 -11.22 -21.34
CA HIS A 124 -1.51 -11.81 -20.23
C HIS A 124 -2.98 -11.37 -20.28
N PRO A 125 -3.95 -12.30 -20.09
CA PRO A 125 -5.38 -11.98 -20.15
C PRO A 125 -5.79 -10.82 -19.26
N ALA A 126 -5.25 -10.71 -18.05
CA ALA A 126 -5.55 -9.60 -17.12
C ALA A 126 -5.11 -8.24 -17.69
N THR A 127 -3.92 -8.16 -18.30
CA THR A 127 -3.43 -6.92 -18.93
C THR A 127 -4.28 -6.55 -20.13
N ARG A 128 -4.64 -7.52 -20.98
CA ARG A 128 -5.54 -7.31 -22.12
C ARG A 128 -6.90 -6.80 -21.69
N GLU A 129 -7.45 -7.36 -20.61
CA GLU A 129 -8.72 -6.91 -20.04
C GLU A 129 -8.62 -5.49 -19.50
N ASN A 130 -7.57 -5.16 -18.73
CA ASN A 130 -7.34 -3.79 -18.25
C ASN A 130 -7.25 -2.79 -19.41
N VAL A 131 -6.54 -3.13 -20.48
CA VAL A 131 -6.45 -2.31 -21.70
C VAL A 131 -7.83 -2.10 -22.33
N ARG A 132 -8.65 -3.16 -22.41
CA ARG A 132 -10.02 -3.09 -22.94
C ARG A 132 -10.90 -2.15 -22.10
N ILE A 133 -10.82 -2.26 -20.77
CA ILE A 133 -11.55 -1.40 -19.83
C ILE A 133 -11.13 0.07 -20.01
N LEU A 134 -9.82 0.35 -20.04
CA LEU A 134 -9.30 1.72 -20.18
C LEU A 134 -9.68 2.35 -21.51
N ARG A 135 -9.69 1.58 -22.61
CA ARG A 135 -10.24 2.04 -23.88
C ARG A 135 -11.74 2.34 -23.79
N GLY A 136 -12.47 1.51 -23.04
CA GLY A 136 -13.90 1.73 -22.74
C GLY A 136 -14.13 3.02 -21.94
N TYR A 137 -13.20 3.46 -21.12
CA TYR A 137 -13.23 4.76 -20.43
C TYR A 137 -12.85 5.95 -21.34
N GLY A 138 -12.51 5.70 -22.60
CA GLY A 138 -12.10 6.74 -23.54
C GLY A 138 -10.62 7.12 -23.44
N TYR A 139 -9.79 6.32 -22.75
CA TYR A 139 -8.34 6.58 -22.71
C TYR A 139 -7.67 6.15 -24.02
N HIS A 140 -6.73 6.97 -24.48
CA HIS A 140 -5.98 6.73 -25.71
C HIS A 140 -4.75 5.88 -25.42
N LEU A 141 -4.71 4.66 -25.95
CA LEU A 141 -3.55 3.78 -25.81
C LEU A 141 -2.68 3.84 -27.05
N ILE A 142 -1.40 4.12 -26.87
CA ILE A 142 -0.37 3.99 -27.87
C ILE A 142 0.10 2.51 -27.81
N GLU A 143 0.04 1.80 -28.95
CA GLU A 143 0.47 0.40 -28.97
C GLU A 143 1.97 0.28 -28.63
N PRO A 144 2.35 -0.67 -27.77
CA PRO A 144 3.76 -0.89 -27.47
C PRO A 144 4.53 -1.33 -28.71
N ALA A 145 5.76 -0.87 -28.84
CA ALA A 145 6.64 -1.22 -29.95
C ALA A 145 7.10 -2.68 -29.86
N VAL A 146 7.43 -3.25 -31.02
CA VAL A 146 8.07 -4.54 -31.14
C VAL A 146 9.60 -4.34 -31.19
N GLY A 147 10.34 -5.10 -30.40
CA GLY A 147 11.80 -5.01 -30.41
C GLY A 147 12.43 -5.71 -29.22
N ARG A 148 13.75 -5.47 -29.05
CA ARG A 148 14.50 -6.02 -27.92
C ARG A 148 14.00 -5.40 -26.63
N LEU A 149 13.73 -6.23 -25.64
CA LEU A 149 13.34 -5.87 -24.28
C LEU A 149 14.58 -5.67 -23.40
N THR A 150 14.43 -5.66 -22.09
CA THR A 150 15.55 -5.43 -21.16
C THR A 150 16.57 -6.59 -21.17
N GLY A 151 16.10 -7.80 -21.48
CA GLY A 151 16.93 -9.02 -21.58
C GLY A 151 17.40 -9.32 -23.01
N PRO A 152 17.80 -10.57 -23.28
CA PRO A 152 18.11 -11.06 -24.61
C PRO A 152 16.87 -11.28 -25.50
N ASP A 153 15.69 -11.26 -24.89
CA ASP A 153 14.39 -11.50 -25.51
C ASP A 153 13.91 -10.30 -26.34
N SER A 154 13.14 -10.59 -27.37
CA SER A 154 12.51 -9.61 -28.24
C SER A 154 11.04 -9.94 -28.42
N GLY A 155 10.19 -8.91 -28.50
CA GLY A 155 8.76 -9.08 -28.67
C GLY A 155 8.00 -7.76 -28.57
N VAL A 156 6.67 -7.84 -28.50
CA VAL A 156 5.80 -6.70 -28.26
C VAL A 156 5.83 -6.35 -26.77
N GLY A 157 5.86 -5.05 -26.43
CA GLY A 157 5.86 -4.60 -25.04
C GLY A 157 6.90 -3.52 -24.73
N ARG A 158 7.77 -3.21 -25.69
CA ARG A 158 8.74 -2.12 -25.58
C ARG A 158 8.04 -0.76 -25.60
N LEU A 159 8.46 0.16 -24.72
CA LEU A 159 8.01 1.55 -24.80
C LEU A 159 8.41 2.14 -26.17
N PRO A 160 7.48 2.72 -26.94
CA PRO A 160 7.80 3.46 -28.15
C PRO A 160 8.85 4.54 -27.89
N GLU A 161 9.49 5.05 -28.94
CA GLU A 161 10.45 6.12 -28.76
C GLU A 161 9.74 7.42 -28.29
N PRO A 162 10.40 8.27 -27.52
CA PRO A 162 9.79 9.51 -26.99
C PRO A 162 9.19 10.39 -28.06
N GLU A 163 9.80 10.41 -29.25
CA GLU A 163 9.33 11.16 -30.41
C GLU A 163 7.98 10.63 -30.93
N ASP A 164 7.84 9.29 -31.03
CA ASP A 164 6.60 8.65 -31.48
C ASP A 164 5.46 8.88 -30.48
N ILE A 165 5.79 8.82 -29.16
CA ILE A 165 4.82 9.14 -28.08
C ILE A 165 4.39 10.60 -28.16
N PHE A 166 5.34 11.50 -28.35
CA PHE A 166 5.08 12.94 -28.47
C PHE A 166 4.15 13.23 -29.65
N GLU A 167 4.44 12.68 -30.84
CA GLU A 167 3.61 12.88 -32.04
C GLU A 167 2.19 12.30 -31.87
N ALA A 168 2.08 11.10 -31.28
CA ALA A 168 0.79 10.50 -30.98
C ALA A 168 -0.02 11.33 -29.98
N ALA A 169 0.63 11.84 -28.93
CA ALA A 169 -0.02 12.71 -27.96
C ALA A 169 -0.48 14.02 -28.58
N GLN A 170 0.33 14.66 -29.42
CA GLN A 170 -0.03 15.88 -30.13
C GLN A 170 -1.27 15.69 -31.02
N ARG A 171 -1.40 14.55 -31.70
CA ARG A 171 -2.60 14.24 -32.51
C ARG A 171 -3.85 14.17 -31.62
N VAL A 172 -3.78 13.44 -30.52
CA VAL A 172 -4.91 13.35 -29.57
C VAL A 172 -5.26 14.72 -29.02
N ILE A 173 -4.27 15.50 -28.57
CA ILE A 173 -4.47 16.84 -27.99
C ILE A 173 -5.15 17.78 -29.00
N ALA A 174 -4.80 17.68 -30.28
CA ALA A 174 -5.41 18.51 -31.33
C ALA A 174 -6.91 18.20 -31.57
N GLU A 175 -7.32 16.97 -31.30
CA GLU A 175 -8.73 16.55 -31.42
C GLU A 175 -9.57 16.96 -30.19
N PHE A 176 -8.92 17.32 -29.07
CA PHE A 176 -9.54 17.75 -27.82
C PHE A 176 -9.22 19.22 -27.50
N PRO A 177 -9.81 20.19 -28.24
CA PRO A 177 -9.64 21.60 -27.91
C PRO A 177 -10.27 21.90 -26.52
N LYS A 178 -9.71 22.90 -25.81
CA LYS A 178 -10.21 23.35 -24.50
C LYS A 178 -11.73 23.49 -24.49
N GLY A 179 -12.41 22.84 -23.52
CA GLY A 179 -13.85 22.93 -23.32
C GLY A 179 -14.65 21.73 -23.85
N LYS A 180 -14.04 20.70 -24.42
CA LYS A 180 -14.72 19.42 -24.68
C LYS A 180 -14.65 18.52 -23.47
N GLU A 181 -15.79 17.98 -23.07
CA GLU A 181 -15.89 16.98 -22.01
C GLU A 181 -15.28 15.66 -22.50
N HIS A 182 -14.62 14.92 -21.57
CA HIS A 182 -14.12 13.59 -21.85
C HIS A 182 -15.30 12.65 -22.16
N PRO A 183 -15.20 11.74 -23.17
CA PRO A 183 -16.30 10.84 -23.56
C PRO A 183 -16.94 10.05 -22.42
N SER A 184 -16.17 9.66 -21.41
CA SER A 184 -16.66 8.94 -20.22
C SER A 184 -17.57 9.76 -19.32
N GLN A 185 -17.69 11.09 -19.56
CA GLN A 185 -18.50 12.02 -18.76
C GLN A 185 -19.67 12.60 -19.56
N THR A 186 -19.83 12.19 -20.80
CA THR A 186 -20.98 12.60 -21.61
C THR A 186 -22.23 11.94 -21.02
N PRO A 187 -23.32 12.69 -20.71
CA PRO A 187 -24.59 12.11 -20.30
C PRO A 187 -25.06 11.08 -21.33
N GLY A 188 -25.24 9.81 -20.91
CA GLY A 188 -25.58 8.71 -21.78
C GLY A 188 -24.45 7.73 -22.10
N TYR A 189 -23.21 7.94 -21.61
CA TYR A 189 -22.17 6.94 -21.68
C TYR A 189 -22.56 5.73 -20.79
N ALA A 190 -23.00 4.65 -21.42
CA ALA A 190 -23.23 3.39 -20.71
C ALA A 190 -21.95 2.56 -20.77
N PRO A 191 -21.29 2.28 -19.63
CA PRO A 191 -20.17 1.33 -19.59
C PRO A 191 -20.66 -0.04 -20.07
N THR A 192 -19.85 -0.68 -20.92
CA THR A 192 -20.18 -2.00 -21.50
C THR A 192 -20.12 -3.15 -20.48
N HIS A 193 -19.89 -2.84 -19.22
CA HIS A 193 -20.05 -3.73 -18.08
C HIS A 193 -21.13 -3.20 -17.15
N PRO A 194 -21.93 -4.09 -16.50
CA PRO A 194 -22.86 -3.66 -15.48
C PRO A 194 -22.09 -3.22 -14.23
N VAL A 195 -21.63 -1.97 -14.24
CA VAL A 195 -21.45 -1.24 -13.00
C VAL A 195 -22.87 -0.89 -12.60
N HIS A 196 -23.33 -1.21 -11.40
CA HIS A 196 -24.60 -0.73 -10.88
C HIS A 196 -24.58 0.80 -10.93
N ALA A 197 -25.18 1.36 -11.98
CA ALA A 197 -25.33 2.77 -12.17
C ALA A 197 -26.50 3.25 -11.32
N GLY A 198 -26.21 3.71 -10.11
CA GLY A 198 -27.07 4.70 -9.49
C GLY A 198 -26.93 5.99 -10.28
N SER A 199 -28.05 6.57 -10.77
CA SER A 199 -28.02 7.82 -11.54
C SER A 199 -27.56 8.98 -10.65
N ALA A 200 -26.79 9.91 -11.22
CA ALA A 200 -26.30 11.10 -10.50
C ALA A 200 -27.43 12.00 -9.95
N GLU A 201 -28.66 11.82 -10.39
CA GLU A 201 -29.85 12.53 -9.89
C GLU A 201 -30.32 12.00 -8.52
N ASP A 202 -29.97 10.76 -8.15
CA ASP A 202 -30.28 10.20 -6.84
C ASP A 202 -29.40 10.76 -5.71
N PHE A 203 -28.34 11.54 -6.05
CA PHE A 203 -27.40 12.12 -5.08
C PHE A 203 -27.80 13.49 -4.52
N VAL A 204 -28.81 14.16 -5.07
CA VAL A 204 -29.14 15.56 -4.70
C VAL A 204 -30.41 15.71 -3.85
N SER A 205 -31.21 14.66 -3.64
CA SER A 205 -32.48 14.78 -2.90
C SER A 205 -32.87 13.61 -2.01
N SER A 206 -31.96 12.76 -1.67
CA SER A 206 -32.18 11.87 -0.53
C SER A 206 -31.21 12.30 0.56
N SER A 207 -31.76 12.73 1.70
CA SER A 207 -31.10 12.47 3.00
C SER A 207 -30.32 11.19 2.82
N VAL A 208 -28.98 11.23 3.01
CA VAL A 208 -28.09 10.08 3.02
C VAL A 208 -28.92 8.89 3.52
N PRO A 209 -29.19 7.84 2.69
CA PRO A 209 -29.68 6.62 3.28
C PRO A 209 -28.59 6.31 4.28
N SER A 210 -28.94 6.29 5.56
CA SER A 210 -28.10 5.70 6.58
C SER A 210 -27.57 4.46 5.90
N THR A 211 -26.26 4.43 5.55
CA THR A 211 -25.55 3.20 5.23
C THR A 211 -26.16 2.19 6.15
N GLU A 212 -26.76 1.11 5.62
CA GLU A 212 -27.02 -0.04 6.47
C GLU A 212 -25.72 -0.24 7.18
N SER A 213 -25.67 0.19 8.44
CA SER A 213 -24.48 0.13 9.25
C SER A 213 -24.12 -1.34 9.23
N GLU A 214 -22.95 -1.68 8.71
CA GLU A 214 -22.43 -3.05 8.83
C GLU A 214 -22.78 -3.48 10.25
N PRO A 215 -23.37 -4.65 10.46
CA PRO A 215 -23.89 -5.01 11.77
C PRO A 215 -22.76 -4.75 12.77
N ALA A 216 -23.04 -3.95 13.78
CA ALA A 216 -22.05 -3.55 14.79
C ALA A 216 -21.74 -4.75 15.69
N ILE A 217 -21.25 -5.84 15.05
CA ILE A 217 -21.03 -7.15 15.68
C ILE A 217 -19.98 -7.12 16.80
N LEU A 218 -19.18 -6.04 16.86
CA LEU A 218 -18.23 -5.77 17.91
C LEU A 218 -18.68 -4.62 18.84
N ALA A 219 -19.97 -4.24 18.78
CA ALA A 219 -20.49 -3.17 19.65
C ALA A 219 -20.28 -3.50 21.14
N GLY A 220 -19.78 -2.52 21.88
CA GLY A 220 -19.47 -2.65 23.32
C GLY A 220 -18.22 -3.46 23.63
N LYS A 221 -17.51 -3.98 22.63
CA LYS A 221 -16.22 -4.68 22.82
C LYS A 221 -15.06 -3.71 22.83
N ARG A 222 -14.08 -3.97 23.70
CA ARG A 222 -12.82 -3.24 23.78
C ARG A 222 -11.69 -4.10 23.22
N ILE A 223 -11.07 -3.64 22.13
CA ILE A 223 -10.01 -4.39 21.42
C ILE A 223 -8.70 -3.61 21.45
N VAL A 224 -7.65 -4.23 21.95
CA VAL A 224 -6.28 -3.69 21.90
C VAL A 224 -5.57 -4.29 20.69
N ILE A 225 -5.01 -3.44 19.81
CA ILE A 225 -4.33 -3.86 18.60
C ILE A 225 -2.92 -3.27 18.60
N THR A 226 -1.90 -4.10 18.29
CA THR A 226 -0.55 -3.59 18.07
C THR A 226 -0.25 -3.52 16.59
N ALA A 227 0.52 -2.53 16.13
CA ALA A 227 0.85 -2.34 14.72
C ALA A 227 2.27 -1.80 14.53
N GLY A 228 2.83 -1.96 13.32
CA GLY A 228 4.14 -1.43 12.96
C GLY A 228 5.30 -2.38 13.28
N GLY A 229 6.50 -1.83 13.35
CA GLY A 229 7.72 -2.58 13.65
C GLY A 229 8.53 -1.91 14.76
N THR A 230 9.02 -2.69 15.74
CA THR A 230 9.87 -2.14 16.78
C THR A 230 11.26 -1.81 16.21
N ARG A 231 11.88 -0.78 16.79
CA ARG A 231 13.23 -0.32 16.45
C ARG A 231 14.09 -0.35 17.71
N GLU A 232 15.14 -1.15 17.66
CA GLU A 232 16.06 -1.35 18.77
C GLU A 232 17.34 -0.53 18.49
N ALA A 233 17.51 0.56 19.23
CA ALA A 233 18.58 1.50 18.97
C ALA A 233 19.98 0.86 19.15
N LEU A 234 20.86 1.07 18.18
CA LEU A 234 22.29 0.77 18.23
C LEU A 234 23.05 1.96 18.78
N ASP A 235 22.74 3.13 18.25
CA ASP A 235 23.28 4.41 18.61
C ASP A 235 22.23 5.52 18.30
N PRO A 236 22.49 6.80 18.51
CA PRO A 236 21.50 7.86 18.24
C PRO A 236 20.98 7.94 16.79
N VAL A 237 21.63 7.24 15.85
CA VAL A 237 21.33 7.35 14.41
C VAL A 237 20.82 6.03 13.83
N ARG A 238 21.26 4.88 14.33
CA ARG A 238 21.01 3.56 13.75
C ARG A 238 20.24 2.66 14.70
N PHE A 239 19.43 1.78 14.14
CA PHE A 239 18.63 0.79 14.87
C PHE A 239 18.59 -0.55 14.13
N LEU A 240 18.29 -1.60 14.88
CA LEU A 240 17.88 -2.92 14.39
C LEU A 240 16.36 -2.97 14.42
N GLY A 241 15.70 -3.44 13.38
CA GLY A 241 14.23 -3.51 13.33
C GLY A 241 13.70 -4.31 12.15
N ASN A 242 12.41 -4.52 12.13
CA ASN A 242 11.67 -5.23 11.08
C ASN A 242 11.10 -4.26 10.03
N ARG A 243 10.90 -4.74 8.79
CA ARG A 243 10.36 -3.96 7.66
C ARG A 243 8.84 -3.78 7.71
N SER A 244 8.21 -3.72 8.88
CA SER A 244 6.76 -3.57 9.00
C SER A 244 6.37 -2.08 8.97
N THR A 245 5.54 -1.70 8.01
CA THR A 245 5.00 -0.34 7.87
C THR A 245 3.81 -0.05 8.79
N GLY A 246 3.20 -1.10 9.38
CA GLY A 246 2.00 -1.01 10.21
C GLY A 246 0.67 -1.10 9.45
N LYS A 247 0.66 -1.15 8.13
CA LYS A 247 -0.56 -1.18 7.30
C LYS A 247 -1.60 -2.23 7.75
N GLN A 248 -1.17 -3.47 8.07
CA GLN A 248 -2.11 -4.52 8.48
C GLN A 248 -2.76 -4.23 9.84
N GLY A 249 -1.98 -3.80 10.82
CA GLY A 249 -2.52 -3.46 12.14
C GLY A 249 -3.41 -2.22 12.13
N VAL A 250 -3.09 -1.24 11.29
CA VAL A 250 -3.94 -0.07 11.06
C VAL A 250 -5.25 -0.47 10.38
N ALA A 251 -5.21 -1.36 9.38
CA ALA A 251 -6.42 -1.89 8.73
C ALA A 251 -7.31 -2.69 9.72
N LEU A 252 -6.69 -3.47 10.63
CA LEU A 252 -7.43 -4.15 11.70
C LEU A 252 -8.09 -3.14 12.66
N ALA A 253 -7.38 -2.07 13.03
CA ALA A 253 -7.93 -1.04 13.92
C ALA A 253 -9.10 -0.30 13.27
N GLN A 254 -8.98 0.02 11.98
CA GLN A 254 -10.04 0.63 11.18
C GLN A 254 -11.27 -0.28 11.11
N ALA A 255 -11.08 -1.54 10.72
CA ALA A 255 -12.17 -2.51 10.58
C ALA A 255 -12.86 -2.78 11.94
N ALA A 256 -12.11 -2.95 13.02
CA ALA A 256 -12.67 -3.15 14.36
C ALA A 256 -13.54 -1.98 14.80
N ARG A 257 -13.09 -0.73 14.56
CA ARG A 257 -13.87 0.49 14.84
C ARG A 257 -15.14 0.52 13.99
N ASP A 258 -15.05 0.25 12.70
CA ASP A 258 -16.19 0.28 11.77
C ASP A 258 -17.23 -0.80 12.13
N MET A 259 -16.80 -1.91 12.74
CA MET A 259 -17.65 -2.96 13.31
C MET A 259 -18.16 -2.65 14.73
N GLY A 260 -17.94 -1.44 15.25
CA GLY A 260 -18.49 -0.93 16.50
C GLY A 260 -17.65 -1.12 17.76
N ALA A 261 -16.40 -1.61 17.65
CA ALA A 261 -15.52 -1.78 18.81
C ALA A 261 -14.93 -0.45 19.31
N SER A 262 -14.68 -0.38 20.63
CA SER A 262 -13.72 0.59 21.19
C SER A 262 -12.31 0.07 20.97
N VAL A 263 -11.50 0.78 20.18
CA VAL A 263 -10.17 0.32 19.76
C VAL A 263 -9.08 1.16 20.41
N HIS A 264 -8.09 0.46 21.03
CA HIS A 264 -6.83 1.04 21.44
C HIS A 264 -5.69 0.49 20.55
N LEU A 265 -5.14 1.34 19.70
CA LEU A 265 -4.02 1.03 18.82
C LEU A 265 -2.68 1.39 19.47
N ILE A 266 -1.80 0.41 19.64
CA ILE A 266 -0.43 0.63 20.08
C ILE A 266 0.48 0.54 18.86
N GLY A 267 0.95 1.70 18.39
CA GLY A 267 1.70 1.84 17.14
C GLY A 267 3.21 1.92 17.36
N ALA A 268 3.95 0.91 16.90
CA ALA A 268 5.41 0.89 16.91
C ALA A 268 5.92 1.43 15.57
N ASN A 269 6.44 2.67 15.58
CA ASN A 269 7.03 3.33 14.39
C ASN A 269 6.16 3.20 13.13
N LEU A 270 4.88 3.55 13.23
CA LEU A 270 3.95 3.49 12.10
C LEU A 270 4.40 4.41 10.96
N GLU A 271 4.38 3.88 9.73
CA GLU A 271 4.64 4.61 8.49
C GLU A 271 3.34 5.05 7.80
N VAL A 272 2.19 4.67 8.36
CA VAL A 272 0.85 5.07 7.90
C VAL A 272 0.09 5.76 9.03
N PRO A 273 -0.84 6.67 8.73
CA PRO A 273 -1.64 7.34 9.75
C PRO A 273 -2.52 6.33 10.51
N ALA A 274 -2.73 6.60 11.79
CA ALA A 274 -3.74 5.87 12.56
C ALA A 274 -5.15 6.31 12.14
N PRO A 275 -6.15 5.43 12.21
CA PRO A 275 -7.53 5.79 11.88
C PRO A 275 -8.11 6.80 12.86
N ASP A 276 -8.97 7.68 12.40
CA ASP A 276 -9.72 8.60 13.25
C ASP A 276 -10.64 7.82 14.20
N GLY A 277 -10.87 8.35 15.39
CA GLY A 277 -11.75 7.74 16.40
C GLY A 277 -11.15 6.51 17.11
N VAL A 278 -9.86 6.25 16.95
CA VAL A 278 -9.10 5.19 17.62
C VAL A 278 -8.14 5.81 18.64
N GLU A 279 -8.12 5.28 19.87
CA GLU A 279 -7.12 5.67 20.87
C GLU A 279 -5.73 5.20 20.39
N LEU A 280 -4.74 6.10 20.33
CA LEU A 280 -3.39 5.78 19.85
C LEU A 280 -2.33 5.97 20.93
N THR A 281 -1.57 4.91 21.21
CA THR A 281 -0.31 4.98 21.97
C THR A 281 0.87 4.71 21.03
N ARG A 282 1.80 5.66 20.93
CA ARG A 282 3.02 5.50 20.11
C ARG A 282 4.16 4.93 20.94
N VAL A 283 4.86 3.95 20.37
CA VAL A 283 6.02 3.28 21.00
C VAL A 283 7.16 3.13 19.99
N VAL A 284 8.37 2.88 20.47
CA VAL A 284 9.55 2.74 19.61
C VAL A 284 10.13 1.33 19.68
N SER A 285 10.51 0.89 20.88
CA SER A 285 11.20 -0.38 21.12
C SER A 285 10.26 -1.51 21.54
N ALA A 286 10.75 -2.75 21.52
CA ALA A 286 10.04 -3.90 22.06
C ALA A 286 9.71 -3.75 23.55
N ALA A 287 10.61 -3.13 24.32
CA ALA A 287 10.37 -2.86 25.73
C ALA A 287 9.25 -1.82 25.95
N ASP A 288 9.17 -0.79 25.10
CA ASP A 288 8.08 0.19 25.17
C ASP A 288 6.75 -0.45 24.79
N LEU A 289 6.74 -1.28 23.73
CA LEU A 289 5.57 -2.03 23.30
C LEU A 289 5.07 -2.97 24.41
N GLN A 290 5.98 -3.70 25.07
CA GLN A 290 5.65 -4.57 26.21
C GLN A 290 4.94 -3.79 27.31
N ARG A 291 5.52 -2.67 27.77
CA ARG A 291 4.91 -1.82 28.80
C ARG A 291 3.53 -1.32 28.40
N ALA A 292 3.39 -0.84 27.17
CA ALA A 292 2.12 -0.33 26.65
C ALA A 292 1.05 -1.43 26.58
N VAL A 293 1.39 -2.61 26.05
CA VAL A 293 0.49 -3.77 25.98
C VAL A 293 0.02 -4.16 27.38
N LEU A 294 0.96 -4.41 28.30
CA LEU A 294 0.63 -4.85 29.65
C LEU A 294 -0.22 -3.87 30.44
N LYS A 295 -0.08 -2.56 30.16
CA LYS A 295 -0.94 -1.52 30.75
C LYS A 295 -2.35 -1.52 30.13
N SER A 296 -2.48 -1.85 28.86
CA SER A 296 -3.71 -1.67 28.09
C SER A 296 -4.64 -2.87 28.08
N ILE A 297 -4.14 -4.08 28.39
CA ILE A 297 -4.92 -5.32 28.29
C ILE A 297 -5.92 -5.54 29.44
N SER A 298 -5.84 -4.76 30.52
CA SER A 298 -6.83 -4.84 31.60
C SER A 298 -8.19 -4.37 31.10
N GLY A 299 -9.22 -5.23 31.22
CA GLY A 299 -10.56 -4.95 30.76
C GLY A 299 -10.73 -4.97 29.22
N ALA A 300 -9.75 -5.47 28.47
CA ALA A 300 -9.90 -5.71 27.05
C ALA A 300 -10.61 -7.05 26.77
N ASP A 301 -11.53 -7.06 25.80
CA ASP A 301 -12.15 -8.31 25.34
C ASP A 301 -11.17 -9.09 24.45
N ALA A 302 -10.41 -8.40 23.59
CA ALA A 302 -9.40 -9.02 22.75
C ALA A 302 -8.08 -8.24 22.72
N LEU A 303 -6.98 -8.98 22.52
CA LEU A 303 -5.68 -8.44 22.12
C LEU A 303 -5.29 -9.05 20.77
N VAL A 304 -5.01 -8.19 19.77
CA VAL A 304 -4.51 -8.58 18.46
C VAL A 304 -3.08 -8.08 18.29
N MET A 305 -2.12 -8.97 18.33
CA MET A 305 -0.70 -8.63 18.21
C MET A 305 -0.21 -8.77 16.77
N SER A 306 -0.39 -7.70 15.98
CA SER A 306 0.06 -7.67 14.58
C SER A 306 1.38 -6.89 14.38
N ALA A 307 1.91 -6.26 15.40
CA ALA A 307 3.22 -5.61 15.35
C ALA A 307 4.34 -6.61 15.12
N ALA A 308 5.30 -6.26 14.27
CA ALA A 308 6.52 -7.01 14.05
C ALA A 308 7.55 -6.63 15.13
N VAL A 309 7.64 -7.46 16.16
CA VAL A 309 8.59 -7.27 17.27
C VAL A 309 9.94 -7.84 16.89
N ALA A 310 11.02 -7.07 17.03
CA ALA A 310 12.36 -7.58 16.83
C ALA A 310 12.70 -8.66 17.90
N ASP A 311 13.18 -9.82 17.46
CA ASP A 311 13.55 -10.92 18.36
C ASP A 311 14.76 -10.59 19.25
N PHE A 312 15.63 -9.70 18.74
CA PHE A 312 16.88 -9.31 19.39
C PHE A 312 17.04 -7.79 19.43
N ARG A 313 17.79 -7.34 20.44
CA ARG A 313 18.26 -5.96 20.55
C ARG A 313 19.76 -5.92 20.84
N PRO A 314 20.44 -4.82 20.57
CA PRO A 314 21.81 -4.62 21.05
C PRO A 314 21.89 -4.79 22.57
N ALA A 315 22.93 -5.50 23.04
CA ALA A 315 23.18 -5.65 24.46
C ALA A 315 23.52 -4.33 25.12
N ASP A 316 24.26 -3.50 24.39
CA ASP A 316 24.78 -2.23 24.85
C ASP A 316 24.35 -1.14 23.83
N TYR A 317 23.84 -0.01 24.34
CA TYR A 317 23.55 1.17 23.55
C TYR A 317 24.77 2.09 23.52
N ALA A 318 25.19 2.50 22.33
CA ALA A 318 26.29 3.47 22.19
C ALA A 318 25.71 4.91 22.29
N GLU A 319 26.16 5.68 23.30
CA GLU A 319 25.71 7.06 23.51
C GLU A 319 26.06 7.99 22.34
N TYR A 320 27.10 7.64 21.57
CA TYR A 320 27.56 8.37 20.41
C TYR A 320 27.51 7.49 19.16
N LYS A 321 27.34 8.13 18.00
CA LYS A 321 27.38 7.44 16.72
C LYS A 321 28.68 6.61 16.59
N ILE A 322 28.57 5.32 16.38
CA ILE A 322 29.69 4.42 16.12
C ILE A 322 30.38 4.87 14.83
N LYS A 323 31.63 5.33 14.92
CA LYS A 323 32.40 5.82 13.77
C LYS A 323 33.29 4.71 13.22
N LYS A 324 33.60 4.79 11.93
CA LYS A 324 34.66 3.99 11.32
C LYS A 324 36.02 4.47 11.88
N THR A 325 36.90 3.55 12.16
CA THR A 325 38.31 3.85 12.48
C THR A 325 39.11 3.99 11.17
N ALA A 326 40.38 4.40 11.28
CA ALA A 326 41.29 4.47 10.14
C ALA A 326 41.76 3.07 9.69
N ASP A 327 41.62 2.07 10.55
CA ASP A 327 41.94 0.67 10.24
C ASP A 327 40.79 0.03 9.47
N PRO A 328 41.00 -0.43 8.21
CA PRO A 328 39.97 -1.08 7.41
C PRO A 328 39.52 -2.42 7.98
N ASP A 329 40.30 -3.07 8.83
CA ASP A 329 40.00 -4.37 9.44
C ASP A 329 39.32 -4.23 10.80
N ASP A 330 39.21 -3.05 11.36
CA ASP A 330 38.50 -2.77 12.61
C ASP A 330 36.98 -2.67 12.36
N ASN A 331 36.35 -3.80 12.37
CA ASN A 331 34.90 -3.91 12.18
C ASN A 331 34.19 -3.98 13.56
N PRO A 332 33.17 -3.14 13.82
CA PRO A 332 32.45 -3.18 15.08
C PRO A 332 31.67 -4.49 15.23
N VAL A 333 31.86 -5.17 16.35
CA VAL A 333 31.07 -6.35 16.74
C VAL A 333 29.88 -5.89 17.59
N ILE A 334 28.66 -6.20 17.14
CA ILE A 334 27.44 -5.88 17.87
C ILE A 334 26.94 -7.12 18.56
N ARG A 335 27.04 -7.16 19.89
CA ARG A 335 26.48 -8.22 20.71
C ARG A 335 24.98 -8.04 20.83
N LEU A 336 24.22 -9.10 20.53
CA LEU A 336 22.76 -9.10 20.61
C LEU A 336 22.27 -9.88 21.82
N VAL A 337 21.18 -9.41 22.42
CA VAL A 337 20.42 -10.10 23.47
C VAL A 337 18.94 -10.23 23.06
N ARG A 338 18.25 -11.23 23.59
CA ARG A 338 16.84 -11.47 23.24
C ARG A 338 15.93 -10.38 23.80
N ASN A 339 14.97 -10.00 23.01
CA ASN A 339 13.83 -9.19 23.45
C ASN A 339 12.79 -10.05 24.20
N PRO A 340 11.94 -9.44 25.03
CA PRO A 340 10.86 -10.15 25.70
C PRO A 340 9.84 -10.69 24.68
N ASP A 341 9.31 -11.89 24.98
CA ASP A 341 8.23 -12.49 24.21
C ASP A 341 6.87 -12.00 24.75
N ILE A 342 6.42 -10.86 24.24
CA ILE A 342 5.25 -10.13 24.74
C ILE A 342 3.99 -11.00 24.66
N LEU A 343 3.77 -11.68 23.53
CA LEU A 343 2.60 -12.55 23.32
C LEU A 343 2.55 -13.66 24.38
N ARG A 344 3.67 -14.34 24.58
CA ARG A 344 3.79 -15.41 25.58
C ARG A 344 3.59 -14.88 27.01
N GLU A 345 4.11 -13.71 27.31
CA GLU A 345 3.94 -13.09 28.63
C GLU A 345 2.47 -12.76 28.91
N VAL A 346 1.74 -12.21 27.95
CA VAL A 346 0.31 -11.94 28.10
C VAL A 346 -0.47 -13.22 28.34
N VAL A 347 -0.18 -14.29 27.59
CA VAL A 347 -0.81 -15.60 27.81
C VAL A 347 -0.53 -16.15 29.21
N GLN A 348 0.72 -16.10 29.67
CA GLN A 348 1.09 -16.55 31.01
C GLN A 348 0.39 -15.72 32.11
N ARG A 349 0.33 -14.39 31.97
CA ARG A 349 -0.36 -13.52 32.93
C ARG A 349 -1.86 -13.83 32.99
N ARG A 350 -2.52 -14.04 31.85
CA ARG A 350 -3.94 -14.46 31.81
C ARG A 350 -4.16 -15.76 32.58
N GLN A 351 -3.28 -16.75 32.42
CA GLN A 351 -3.37 -18.05 33.09
C GLN A 351 -3.13 -17.94 34.60
N GLN A 352 -2.15 -17.14 35.01
CA GLN A 352 -1.74 -17.03 36.42
C GLN A 352 -2.64 -16.11 37.26
N LEU A 353 -3.12 -15.02 36.69
CA LEU A 353 -3.83 -13.97 37.44
C LEU A 353 -5.35 -14.02 37.23
N GLY A 354 -5.85 -14.89 36.33
CA GLY A 354 -7.27 -14.98 36.03
C GLY A 354 -7.86 -13.73 35.37
N GLY A 355 -7.03 -12.79 34.90
CA GLY A 355 -7.43 -11.54 34.27
C GLY A 355 -6.72 -11.31 32.96
N GLY A 356 -7.26 -10.38 32.12
CA GLY A 356 -6.70 -10.05 30.81
C GLY A 356 -7.71 -10.26 29.68
N PRO A 357 -7.26 -10.15 28.42
CA PRO A 357 -8.17 -10.26 27.28
C PRO A 357 -8.76 -11.68 27.17
N ARG A 358 -10.05 -11.73 26.86
CA ARG A 358 -10.77 -13.01 26.63
C ARG A 358 -10.16 -13.75 25.43
N LEU A 359 -9.80 -13.02 24.36
CA LEU A 359 -9.12 -13.55 23.20
C LEU A 359 -7.72 -12.94 23.03
N ILE A 360 -6.75 -13.79 22.72
CA ILE A 360 -5.37 -13.39 22.38
C ILE A 360 -5.04 -13.92 20.99
N VAL A 361 -4.79 -13.00 20.07
CA VAL A 361 -4.49 -13.28 18.66
C VAL A 361 -3.07 -12.85 18.34
N GLY A 362 -2.24 -13.80 17.89
CA GLY A 362 -0.91 -13.52 17.37
C GLY A 362 -0.89 -13.39 15.85
N PHE A 363 0.17 -12.82 15.33
CA PHE A 363 0.50 -12.82 13.88
C PHE A 363 1.84 -13.55 13.67
N ALA A 364 1.93 -14.29 12.57
CA ALA A 364 3.12 -14.97 12.13
C ALA A 364 3.36 -14.71 10.66
N ALA A 365 4.52 -14.15 10.33
CA ALA A 365 5.01 -14.04 8.95
C ALA A 365 5.97 -15.22 8.74
N GLU A 366 5.57 -16.19 7.91
CA GLU A 366 6.33 -17.41 7.70
C GLU A 366 6.70 -17.57 6.23
N THR A 367 7.98 -17.87 5.98
CA THR A 367 8.52 -18.12 4.63
C THR A 367 8.59 -19.60 4.27
N GLY A 368 8.27 -20.48 5.23
CA GLY A 368 8.57 -21.91 5.16
C GLY A 368 10.03 -22.23 5.54
N SER A 369 10.31 -23.50 5.67
CA SER A 369 11.67 -24.03 5.88
C SER A 369 11.82 -25.35 5.13
N PRO A 370 13.05 -25.87 4.90
CA PRO A 370 13.22 -27.17 4.28
C PRO A 370 12.41 -28.26 5.04
N GLY A 371 11.44 -28.87 4.34
CA GLY A 371 10.59 -29.92 4.87
C GLY A 371 9.37 -29.47 5.69
N LYS A 372 9.11 -28.16 5.84
CA LYS A 372 7.93 -27.66 6.57
C LYS A 372 7.24 -26.51 5.80
N THR A 373 5.95 -26.61 5.66
CA THR A 373 5.10 -25.55 5.10
C THR A 373 4.94 -24.37 6.08
N PRO A 374 4.61 -23.18 5.60
CA PRO A 374 4.27 -22.03 6.47
C PRO A 374 3.17 -22.35 7.49
N LEU A 375 2.19 -23.17 7.12
CA LEU A 375 1.08 -23.55 8.00
C LEU A 375 1.51 -24.49 9.11
N GLU A 376 2.38 -25.46 8.83
CA GLU A 376 2.96 -26.35 9.86
C GLU A 376 3.78 -25.57 10.87
N LEU A 377 4.62 -24.64 10.42
CA LEU A 377 5.36 -23.72 11.29
C LEU A 377 4.43 -22.85 12.12
N GLY A 378 3.33 -22.38 11.52
CA GLY A 378 2.28 -21.64 12.22
C GLY A 378 1.63 -22.47 13.34
N ARG A 379 1.29 -23.73 13.11
CA ARG A 379 0.70 -24.63 14.12
C ARG A 379 1.67 -24.90 15.28
N GLU A 380 2.95 -25.15 15.00
CA GLU A 380 3.99 -25.26 16.03
C GLU A 380 4.12 -23.97 16.86
N LYS A 381 4.03 -22.82 16.20
CA LYS A 381 4.10 -21.50 16.84
C LYS A 381 2.86 -21.24 17.71
N LEU A 382 1.66 -21.58 17.24
CA LEU A 382 0.41 -21.48 18.01
C LEU A 382 0.54 -22.26 19.33
N THR A 383 0.94 -23.52 19.24
CA THR A 383 1.15 -24.39 20.42
C THR A 383 2.21 -23.82 21.38
N ARG A 384 3.35 -23.36 20.85
CA ARG A 384 4.45 -22.80 21.64
C ARG A 384 4.08 -21.48 22.32
N LYS A 385 3.29 -20.63 21.66
CA LYS A 385 2.89 -19.33 22.20
C LYS A 385 1.68 -19.44 23.14
N GLY A 386 0.79 -20.41 22.91
CA GLY A 386 -0.41 -20.65 23.70
C GLY A 386 -1.50 -19.58 23.53
N CYS A 387 -1.48 -18.81 22.46
CA CYS A 387 -2.55 -17.88 22.13
C CYS A 387 -3.75 -18.62 21.55
N ASP A 388 -4.93 -17.96 21.53
CA ASP A 388 -6.17 -18.59 21.09
C ASP A 388 -6.26 -18.68 19.57
N PHE A 389 -5.76 -17.68 18.88
CA PHE A 389 -5.68 -17.61 17.42
C PHE A 389 -4.30 -17.15 16.95
N LEU A 390 -3.89 -17.64 15.78
CA LEU A 390 -2.69 -17.17 15.09
C LEU A 390 -3.02 -16.91 13.62
N ALA A 391 -2.86 -15.67 13.19
CA ALA A 391 -2.96 -15.25 11.81
C ALA A 391 -1.62 -15.54 11.11
N VAL A 392 -1.58 -16.58 10.29
CA VAL A 392 -0.40 -17.00 9.54
C VAL A 392 -0.41 -16.33 8.18
N ASN A 393 0.52 -15.40 7.98
CA ASN A 393 0.76 -14.72 6.71
C ASN A 393 1.93 -15.41 6.00
N THR A 394 1.69 -15.93 4.81
CA THR A 394 2.76 -16.46 3.96
C THR A 394 3.49 -15.29 3.31
N VAL A 395 4.74 -15.09 3.69
CA VAL A 395 5.59 -14.00 3.16
C VAL A 395 6.73 -14.57 2.33
N GLY A 396 7.13 -13.82 1.28
CA GLY A 396 8.28 -14.12 0.43
C GLY A 396 9.06 -12.85 0.12
N ILE A 397 10.18 -12.97 -0.62
CA ILE A 397 11.00 -11.80 -1.03
C ILE A 397 10.18 -10.78 -1.82
N SER A 398 9.12 -11.24 -2.51
CA SER A 398 8.18 -10.44 -3.31
C SER A 398 6.73 -10.45 -2.78
N GLN A 399 6.47 -11.00 -1.58
CA GLN A 399 5.12 -11.15 -1.02
C GLN A 399 5.08 -10.75 0.46
N GLY A 400 4.06 -10.00 0.88
CA GLY A 400 3.68 -9.78 2.27
C GLY A 400 4.08 -8.45 2.90
N PHE A 401 5.28 -7.90 2.69
CA PHE A 401 5.68 -6.61 3.24
C PHE A 401 5.57 -5.48 2.21
N GLY A 402 4.88 -4.39 2.57
CA GLY A 402 4.75 -3.21 1.70
C GLY A 402 3.65 -3.28 0.63
N ILE A 403 3.06 -4.45 0.36
CA ILE A 403 1.97 -4.66 -0.61
C ILE A 403 0.63 -4.38 0.07
N ASP A 404 -0.38 -3.92 -0.68
CA ASP A 404 -1.70 -3.61 -0.13
C ASP A 404 -2.63 -4.83 -0.05
N GLU A 405 -2.31 -5.90 -0.74
CA GLU A 405 -2.97 -7.21 -0.63
C GLU A 405 -2.28 -8.12 0.38
N ASN A 406 -3.04 -9.05 0.92
CA ASN A 406 -2.53 -10.06 1.84
C ASN A 406 -3.31 -11.36 1.70
N THR A 407 -2.69 -12.48 2.09
CA THR A 407 -3.37 -13.78 2.28
C THR A 407 -2.98 -14.31 3.65
N VAL A 408 -3.99 -14.50 4.48
CA VAL A 408 -3.81 -14.93 5.87
C VAL A 408 -4.66 -16.17 6.13
N THR A 409 -4.04 -17.20 6.67
CA THR A 409 -4.74 -18.35 7.24
C THR A 409 -4.88 -18.16 8.75
N LEU A 410 -6.10 -18.12 9.25
CA LEU A 410 -6.37 -17.98 10.69
C LEU A 410 -6.51 -19.38 11.32
N ILE A 411 -5.52 -19.79 12.10
CA ILE A 411 -5.55 -21.05 12.85
C ILE A 411 -5.84 -20.80 14.32
N SER A 412 -6.45 -21.78 14.99
CA SER A 412 -6.92 -21.64 16.36
C SER A 412 -6.55 -22.85 17.22
N SER A 413 -6.46 -22.63 18.54
CA SER A 413 -6.47 -23.67 19.55
C SER A 413 -7.89 -24.04 20.04
N LEU A 414 -8.92 -23.28 19.59
CA LEU A 414 -10.31 -23.43 20.01
C LEU A 414 -11.17 -24.20 18.98
N THR A 415 -10.71 -24.29 17.73
CA THR A 415 -11.38 -25.00 16.64
C THR A 415 -10.39 -25.54 15.63
N ASP A 416 -10.75 -26.63 14.94
CA ASP A 416 -9.95 -27.20 13.85
C ASP A 416 -10.09 -26.43 12.52
N GLU A 417 -11.07 -25.53 12.44
CA GLU A 417 -11.25 -24.68 11.25
C GLU A 417 -10.05 -23.74 11.06
N ALA A 418 -9.65 -23.58 9.82
CA ALA A 418 -8.55 -22.71 9.42
C ALA A 418 -8.94 -21.87 8.21
N PRO A 419 -9.88 -20.88 8.38
CA PRO A 419 -10.30 -20.05 7.28
C PRO A 419 -9.15 -19.26 6.67
N VAL A 420 -9.21 -19.10 5.34
CA VAL A 420 -8.24 -18.33 4.56
C VAL A 420 -8.90 -17.05 4.06
N PHE A 421 -8.28 -15.94 4.35
CA PHE A 421 -8.72 -14.62 3.89
C PHE A 421 -7.69 -14.06 2.91
N SER A 422 -8.14 -13.66 1.71
CA SER A 422 -7.31 -13.07 0.67
C SER A 422 -7.96 -11.80 0.14
N GLY A 423 -7.16 -10.84 -0.27
CA GLY A 423 -7.60 -9.56 -0.81
C GLY A 423 -6.87 -8.38 -0.17
N SER A 424 -7.50 -7.22 -0.19
CA SER A 424 -6.98 -6.03 0.48
C SER A 424 -6.80 -6.26 1.98
N LYS A 425 -5.88 -5.52 2.60
CA LYS A 425 -5.69 -5.61 4.07
C LYS A 425 -6.97 -5.30 4.86
N GLY A 426 -7.86 -4.46 4.31
CA GLY A 426 -9.18 -4.19 4.88
C GLY A 426 -10.10 -5.41 4.87
N GLU A 427 -10.24 -6.09 3.73
CA GLU A 427 -11.05 -7.31 3.57
C GLU A 427 -10.53 -8.44 4.46
N VAL A 428 -9.21 -8.66 4.45
CA VAL A 428 -8.56 -9.64 5.33
C VAL A 428 -8.82 -9.32 6.81
N SER A 429 -8.73 -8.03 7.19
CA SER A 429 -9.00 -7.59 8.57
C SER A 429 -10.45 -7.83 8.98
N ARG A 430 -11.43 -7.52 8.11
CA ARG A 430 -12.85 -7.80 8.37
C ARG A 430 -13.10 -9.29 8.53
N GLY A 431 -12.56 -10.14 7.64
CA GLY A 431 -12.71 -11.59 7.73
C GLY A 431 -12.19 -12.14 9.06
N ILE A 432 -10.98 -11.72 9.47
CA ILE A 432 -10.40 -12.09 10.77
C ILE A 432 -11.32 -11.65 11.91
N LEU A 433 -11.72 -10.37 11.96
CA LEU A 433 -12.52 -9.82 13.06
C LEU A 433 -13.94 -10.42 13.11
N THR A 434 -14.55 -10.74 11.97
CA THR A 434 -15.84 -11.44 11.91
C THR A 434 -15.73 -12.83 12.54
N THR A 435 -14.66 -13.56 12.26
CA THR A 435 -14.41 -14.85 12.90
C THR A 435 -14.21 -14.69 14.41
N LEU A 436 -13.41 -13.71 14.84
CA LEU A 436 -13.15 -13.47 16.27
C LEU A 436 -14.41 -13.05 17.04
N ALA A 437 -15.32 -12.31 16.40
CA ALA A 437 -16.57 -11.84 17.02
C ALA A 437 -17.44 -13.00 17.55
N ALA A 438 -17.40 -14.16 16.92
CA ALA A 438 -18.13 -15.35 17.37
C ALA A 438 -17.63 -15.90 18.75
N TYR A 439 -16.45 -15.48 19.18
CA TYR A 439 -15.81 -15.91 20.43
C TYR A 439 -15.75 -14.82 21.51
N LEU A 440 -16.22 -13.60 21.18
CA LEU A 440 -16.29 -12.43 22.06
C LEU A 440 -17.69 -12.22 22.64
#